data_e502a3b6eff62fab2e8a06a4cb70515a
#
_entry.id   e502a3b6eff62fab2e8a06a4cb70515a
#
_cell.length_a   1.000
_cell.length_b   1.000
_cell.length_c   1.000
_cell.angle_alpha   90.00
_cell.angle_beta   90.00
_cell.angle_gamma   90.00
#
_symmetry.space_group_name_H-M   'P 1'
#
loop_
_entity.id
_entity.type
_entity.pdbx_description
1 polymer ?
#
loop_
_entity_poly.entity_id
_entity_poly.type
_entity_poly.pdbx_seq_one_letter_code
_entity_poly.pdbx_strand_id
1 'polypeptide(L)'
;GDLKKYPYKGINSANRKSWLKKFGGIKIFRDDFRIRPYGENGDDWLRLGERQAQSPGGAGQRLGGYRIRPNQIAGTIKISRLYNESFQDKSGREGIIENEEFDLFKNILLDIIGLFEKDRNVVMYNLSQLHAIRNKEAETLRKAKEEAERIRKQKEERKDNTNNSDHKNGSKSTNDNKEYSETQENMA
;
A
#
# COMPACT_ATOMS: atom_id res chain seq x y z
N GLY A 1 -2.00 -5.33 5.58
CA GLY A 1 -1.75 -4.65 4.33
C GLY A 1 -1.00 -3.35 4.53
N ASP A 2 -0.26 -2.91 3.57
CA ASP A 2 0.44 -1.64 3.62
C ASP A 2 -0.56 -0.49 3.40
N LEU A 3 -0.99 0.17 4.48
CA LEU A 3 -1.94 1.28 4.44
C LEU A 3 -1.37 2.54 3.77
N LYS A 4 -0.05 2.67 3.64
CA LYS A 4 0.57 3.74 2.86
C LYS A 4 0.33 3.52 1.36
N LYS A 5 0.38 2.24 0.95
CA LYS A 5 0.14 1.82 -0.43
C LYS A 5 -1.35 1.83 -0.79
N TYR A 6 -2.21 1.52 0.19
CA TYR A 6 -3.66 1.45 0.04
C TYR A 6 -4.35 2.29 1.14
N PRO A 7 -4.34 3.62 1.02
CA PRO A 7 -4.89 4.49 2.05
C PRO A 7 -6.42 4.38 2.09
N TYR A 8 -6.93 3.83 3.17
CA TYR A 8 -8.36 3.90 3.48
C TYR A 8 -8.62 5.16 4.31
N LYS A 9 -9.48 6.03 3.83
CA LYS A 9 -9.94 7.19 4.60
C LYS A 9 -10.63 6.70 5.88
N GLY A 10 -10.25 7.25 7.02
CA GLY A 10 -10.87 6.94 8.31
C GLY A 10 -10.21 5.82 9.14
N ILE A 11 -9.23 5.07 8.59
CA ILE A 11 -8.53 4.03 9.37
C ILE A 11 -7.15 4.51 9.80
N ASN A 12 -6.98 4.75 11.09
CA ASN A 12 -5.69 5.05 11.69
C ASN A 12 -4.91 3.74 11.94
N SER A 13 -3.77 3.59 11.25
CA SER A 13 -2.95 2.38 11.36
C SER A 13 -2.31 2.20 12.74
N ALA A 14 -1.98 3.30 13.42
CA ALA A 14 -1.41 3.27 14.78
C ALA A 14 -2.46 2.79 15.80
N ASN A 15 -3.67 3.34 15.75
CA ASN A 15 -4.77 2.93 16.61
C ASN A 15 -5.12 1.44 16.41
N ARG A 16 -5.15 0.98 15.16
CA ARG A 16 -5.39 -0.43 14.86
C ARG A 16 -4.30 -1.34 15.42
N LYS A 17 -3.04 -0.97 15.27
CA LYS A 17 -1.91 -1.72 15.85
C LYS A 17 -1.96 -1.77 17.37
N SER A 18 -2.24 -0.63 17.99
CA SER A 18 -2.41 -0.53 19.45
C SER A 18 -3.57 -1.39 19.94
N TRP A 19 -4.70 -1.35 19.24
CA TRP A 19 -5.87 -2.18 19.56
C TRP A 19 -5.56 -3.68 19.41
N LEU A 20 -4.94 -4.10 18.31
CA LEU A 20 -4.55 -5.50 18.09
C LEU A 20 -3.51 -5.98 19.12
N LYS A 21 -2.60 -5.12 19.56
CA LYS A 21 -1.65 -5.45 20.62
C LYS A 21 -2.38 -5.74 21.94
N LYS A 22 -3.46 -5.01 22.25
CA LYS A 22 -4.22 -5.13 23.50
C LYS A 22 -5.26 -6.25 23.43
N PHE A 23 -5.94 -6.39 22.31
CA PHE A 23 -7.11 -7.27 22.15
C PHE A 23 -6.94 -8.37 21.09
N GLY A 24 -5.78 -8.48 20.49
CA GLY A 24 -5.49 -9.50 19.45
C GLY A 24 -5.53 -10.92 19.99
N GLY A 25 -5.40 -11.87 19.06
CA GLY A 25 -5.51 -13.29 19.33
C GLY A 25 -6.96 -13.80 19.29
N ILE A 26 -7.11 -15.11 19.20
CA ILE A 26 -8.42 -15.78 19.18
C ILE A 26 -8.68 -16.37 20.57
N LYS A 27 -9.68 -15.81 21.24
CA LYS A 27 -10.04 -16.10 22.62
C LYS A 27 -11.17 -17.11 22.66
N ILE A 28 -11.11 -18.03 23.61
CA ILE A 28 -12.19 -18.99 23.87
C ILE A 28 -12.91 -18.60 25.16
N PHE A 29 -14.22 -18.54 25.07
CA PHE A 29 -15.11 -18.37 26.21
C PHE A 29 -16.01 -19.58 26.33
N ARG A 30 -16.12 -20.12 27.54
CA ARG A 30 -17.12 -21.12 27.90
C ARG A 30 -18.23 -20.46 28.67
N ASP A 31 -19.41 -20.45 28.05
CA ASP A 31 -20.52 -19.63 28.52
C ASP A 31 -20.06 -18.17 28.68
N ASP A 32 -19.99 -17.62 29.89
CA ASP A 32 -19.55 -16.26 30.15
C ASP A 32 -18.10 -16.14 30.65
N PHE A 33 -17.39 -17.28 30.80
CA PHE A 33 -16.04 -17.30 31.35
C PHE A 33 -14.98 -17.52 30.29
N ARG A 34 -13.95 -16.67 30.32
CA ARG A 34 -12.80 -16.82 29.45
C ARG A 34 -11.91 -17.98 29.89
N ILE A 35 -11.59 -18.87 28.95
CA ILE A 35 -10.61 -19.93 29.15
C ILE A 35 -9.22 -19.41 28.76
N ARG A 36 -8.31 -19.39 29.71
CA ARG A 36 -6.90 -19.04 29.47
C ARG A 36 -6.13 -20.29 29.07
N PRO A 37 -4.97 -20.16 28.34
CA PRO A 37 -4.33 -18.92 27.87
C PRO A 37 -4.79 -18.47 26.49
N TYR A 38 -5.79 -19.13 25.89
CA TYR A 38 -6.17 -18.92 24.48
C TYR A 38 -6.32 -17.44 24.10
N GLY A 39 -5.51 -17.06 23.09
CA GLY A 39 -5.50 -15.70 22.55
C GLY A 39 -4.93 -14.66 23.50
N GLU A 40 -4.12 -15.03 24.47
CA GLU A 40 -3.27 -14.11 25.23
C GLU A 40 -2.07 -13.70 24.42
N ASN A 41 -1.38 -12.63 24.85
CA ASN A 41 -0.20 -12.16 24.16
C ASN A 41 0.93 -13.21 24.26
N GLY A 42 1.38 -13.69 23.08
CA GLY A 42 2.37 -14.76 22.98
C GLY A 42 1.80 -16.16 22.84
N ASP A 43 0.49 -16.35 23.05
CA ASP A 43 -0.16 -17.65 22.81
C ASP A 43 -0.64 -17.76 21.37
N ASP A 44 -0.05 -18.67 20.64
CA ASP A 44 -0.40 -19.03 19.25
C ASP A 44 -0.91 -20.47 19.16
N TRP A 45 -1.98 -20.76 19.89
CA TRP A 45 -2.55 -22.10 20.01
C TRP A 45 -3.04 -22.72 18.68
N LEU A 46 -3.29 -21.89 17.66
CA LEU A 46 -3.60 -22.32 16.30
C LEU A 46 -2.37 -22.40 15.39
N ARG A 47 -1.17 -22.14 15.90
CA ARG A 47 0.09 -22.17 15.15
C ARG A 47 0.07 -21.30 13.88
N LEU A 48 -0.58 -20.14 13.96
CA LEU A 48 -0.70 -19.22 12.83
C LEU A 48 0.65 -18.65 12.42
N GLY A 49 1.57 -18.46 13.37
CA GLY A 49 2.93 -18.01 13.10
C GLY A 49 3.71 -19.00 12.27
N GLU A 50 3.62 -20.29 12.59
CA GLU A 50 4.25 -21.37 11.84
C GLU A 50 3.64 -21.49 10.43
N ARG A 51 2.32 -21.47 10.31
CA ARG A 51 1.64 -21.44 9.02
C ARG A 51 2.06 -20.25 8.16
N GLN A 52 2.26 -19.10 8.76
CA GLN A 52 2.67 -17.89 8.04
C GLN A 52 4.14 -17.97 7.61
N ALA A 53 5.02 -18.58 8.39
CA ALA A 53 6.42 -18.78 8.02
C ALA A 53 6.55 -19.65 6.75
N GLN A 54 5.62 -20.57 6.53
CA GLN A 54 5.53 -21.41 5.34
C GLN A 54 4.80 -20.71 4.17
N SER A 55 4.42 -19.44 4.31
CA SER A 55 3.71 -18.70 3.27
C SER A 55 4.62 -18.39 2.09
N PRO A 56 4.28 -18.79 0.84
CA PRO A 56 5.15 -18.60 -0.32
C PRO A 56 5.24 -17.16 -0.80
N GLY A 57 4.48 -16.24 -0.21
CA GLY A 57 4.49 -14.83 -0.64
C GLY A 57 3.77 -13.89 0.31
N GLY A 58 3.90 -12.58 0.05
CA GLY A 58 3.22 -11.51 0.79
C GLY A 58 1.86 -11.15 0.20
N ALA A 59 1.09 -10.33 0.94
CA ALA A 59 -0.16 -9.77 0.46
C ALA A 59 0.07 -8.92 -0.81
N GLY A 60 -0.77 -9.12 -1.83
CA GLY A 60 -0.68 -8.42 -3.11
C GLY A 60 0.29 -9.05 -4.12
N GLN A 61 0.92 -10.15 -3.75
CA GLN A 61 1.65 -11.00 -4.68
C GLN A 61 0.73 -12.12 -5.21
N ARG A 62 1.28 -13.21 -5.68
CA ARG A 62 0.53 -14.30 -6.28
C ARG A 62 -0.69 -14.72 -5.46
N LEU A 63 -1.80 -14.99 -6.11
CA LEU A 63 -3.01 -15.51 -5.47
C LEU A 63 -2.69 -16.78 -4.66
N GLY A 64 -3.20 -16.86 -3.42
CA GLY A 64 -3.05 -18.02 -2.54
C GLY A 64 -1.80 -18.04 -1.66
N GLY A 65 -0.89 -17.04 -1.77
CA GLY A 65 0.39 -17.07 -1.06
C GLY A 65 0.41 -16.44 0.33
N TYR A 66 -0.59 -15.64 0.70
CA TYR A 66 -0.57 -14.89 1.96
C TYR A 66 -1.30 -15.63 3.09
N ARG A 67 -0.64 -15.76 4.22
CA ARG A 67 -1.22 -16.27 5.47
C ARG A 67 -1.18 -15.21 6.57
N ILE A 68 -2.18 -15.24 7.45
CA ILE A 68 -2.35 -14.27 8.53
C ILE A 68 -1.39 -14.61 9.67
N ARG A 69 -0.79 -13.56 10.26
CA ARG A 69 0.03 -13.68 11.48
C ARG A 69 -0.84 -13.60 12.73
N PRO A 70 -0.41 -14.21 13.86
CA PRO A 70 -1.14 -14.14 15.13
C PRO A 70 -1.51 -12.72 15.56
N ASN A 71 -0.61 -11.77 15.35
CA ASN A 71 -0.78 -10.36 15.71
C ASN A 71 -1.65 -9.54 14.73
N GLN A 72 -2.23 -10.18 13.73
CA GLN A 72 -3.09 -9.52 12.73
C GLN A 72 -4.55 -9.93 12.83
N ILE A 73 -4.87 -10.83 13.73
CA ILE A 73 -6.21 -11.36 13.94
C ILE A 73 -6.67 -11.10 15.36
N ALA A 74 -7.94 -10.87 15.52
CA ALA A 74 -8.63 -10.86 16.80
C ALA A 74 -9.97 -11.58 16.61
N GLY A 75 -10.30 -12.47 17.52
CA GLY A 75 -11.53 -13.24 17.46
C GLY A 75 -11.99 -13.71 18.83
N THR A 76 -13.24 -14.08 18.88
CA THR A 76 -13.85 -14.65 20.08
C THR A 76 -14.69 -15.85 19.67
N ILE A 77 -14.45 -16.96 20.33
CA ILE A 77 -15.22 -18.18 20.16
C ILE A 77 -15.95 -18.44 21.46
N LYS A 78 -17.23 -18.71 21.36
CA LYS A 78 -18.04 -19.13 22.50
C LYS A 78 -18.38 -20.60 22.35
N ILE A 79 -18.07 -21.35 23.38
CA ILE A 79 -18.49 -22.74 23.57
C ILE A 79 -19.39 -22.84 24.78
N SER A 80 -20.27 -23.81 24.80
CA SER A 80 -21.17 -24.05 25.92
C SER A 80 -20.82 -25.31 26.66
N ARG A 81 -20.92 -25.28 27.96
CA ARG A 81 -20.77 -26.48 28.77
C ARG A 81 -21.85 -27.53 28.45
N LEU A 82 -23.05 -27.06 28.12
CA LEU A 82 -24.18 -27.93 27.84
C LEU A 82 -24.09 -28.60 26.44
N TYR A 83 -23.64 -27.84 25.42
CA TYR A 83 -23.65 -28.32 24.04
C TYR A 83 -22.28 -28.87 23.57
N ASN A 84 -21.21 -28.58 24.32
CA ASN A 84 -19.85 -28.97 23.97
C ASN A 84 -19.20 -29.76 25.12
N GLU A 85 -19.88 -30.78 25.58
CA GLU A 85 -19.45 -31.62 26.74
C GLU A 85 -18.10 -32.33 26.52
N SER A 86 -17.73 -32.62 25.27
CA SER A 86 -16.44 -33.23 24.92
C SER A 86 -15.26 -32.28 25.17
N PHE A 87 -15.49 -30.98 25.26
CA PHE A 87 -14.44 -30.00 25.57
C PHE A 87 -14.27 -29.85 27.08
N GLN A 88 -13.50 -30.71 27.69
CA GLN A 88 -13.26 -30.69 29.12
C GLN A 88 -12.13 -29.73 29.49
N ASP A 89 -12.30 -29.01 30.59
CA ASP A 89 -11.26 -28.12 31.13
C ASP A 89 -10.16 -28.93 31.81
N LYS A 90 -8.91 -28.50 31.65
CA LYS A 90 -7.78 -28.99 32.44
C LYS A 90 -8.01 -28.70 33.91
N SER A 91 -7.50 -29.54 34.82
CA SER A 91 -7.70 -29.44 36.26
C SER A 91 -7.36 -28.06 36.86
N GLY A 92 -6.41 -27.35 36.29
CA GLY A 92 -6.04 -25.98 36.67
C GLY A 92 -6.88 -24.86 36.04
N ARG A 93 -7.92 -25.18 35.27
CA ARG A 93 -8.68 -24.23 34.42
C ARG A 93 -7.81 -23.48 33.41
N GLU A 94 -6.63 -23.98 33.13
CA GLU A 94 -5.69 -23.38 32.16
C GLU A 94 -5.70 -24.21 30.86
N GLY A 95 -6.75 -24.02 30.09
CA GLY A 95 -6.92 -24.66 28.79
C GLY A 95 -7.94 -25.80 28.78
N ILE A 96 -8.18 -26.30 27.58
CA ILE A 96 -9.04 -27.44 27.29
C ILE A 96 -8.15 -28.66 27.12
N ILE A 97 -8.64 -29.83 27.54
CA ILE A 97 -7.94 -31.08 27.30
C ILE A 97 -7.89 -31.33 25.78
N GLU A 98 -6.68 -31.58 25.28
CA GLU A 98 -6.48 -31.87 23.86
C GLU A 98 -6.91 -33.33 23.60
N ASN A 99 -8.02 -33.48 22.88
CA ASN A 99 -8.58 -34.72 22.42
C ASN A 99 -8.91 -34.59 20.91
N GLU A 100 -9.38 -35.67 20.30
CA GLU A 100 -9.71 -35.71 18.88
C GLU A 100 -10.75 -34.66 18.50
N GLU A 101 -11.75 -34.40 19.33
CA GLU A 101 -12.78 -33.40 19.11
C GLU A 101 -12.22 -31.98 19.15
N PHE A 102 -11.28 -31.73 20.06
CA PHE A 102 -10.62 -30.41 20.12
C PHE A 102 -9.68 -30.21 18.93
N ASP A 103 -9.03 -31.27 18.45
CA ASP A 103 -8.21 -31.18 17.23
C ASP A 103 -9.07 -30.98 15.99
N LEU A 104 -10.21 -31.64 15.87
CA LEU A 104 -11.20 -31.37 14.82
C LEU A 104 -11.67 -29.90 14.87
N PHE A 105 -11.95 -29.39 16.05
CA PHE A 105 -12.35 -28.01 16.26
C PHE A 105 -11.25 -27.03 15.81
N LYS A 106 -9.98 -27.27 16.14
CA LYS A 106 -8.85 -26.48 15.65
C LYS A 106 -8.78 -26.50 14.11
N ASN A 107 -8.96 -27.62 13.48
CA ASN A 107 -8.96 -27.78 12.03
C ASN A 107 -10.08 -26.98 11.38
N ILE A 108 -11.30 -27.04 11.90
CA ILE A 108 -12.43 -26.24 11.41
C ILE A 108 -12.10 -24.74 11.48
N LEU A 109 -11.51 -24.28 12.57
CA LEU A 109 -11.11 -22.88 12.71
C LEU A 109 -10.02 -22.48 11.71
N LEU A 110 -9.06 -23.37 11.47
CA LEU A 110 -8.01 -23.13 10.47
C LEU A 110 -8.58 -23.08 9.05
N ASP A 111 -9.59 -23.87 8.75
CA ASP A 111 -10.29 -23.81 7.47
C ASP A 111 -11.07 -22.51 7.29
N ILE A 112 -11.76 -22.05 8.33
CA ILE A 112 -12.43 -20.73 8.33
C ILE A 112 -11.42 -19.62 8.11
N ILE A 113 -10.27 -19.64 8.80
CA ILE A 113 -9.19 -18.69 8.59
C ILE A 113 -8.64 -18.78 7.16
N GLY A 114 -8.50 -19.99 6.63
CA GLY A 114 -8.07 -20.23 5.26
C GLY A 114 -8.99 -19.61 4.20
N LEU A 115 -10.31 -19.70 4.40
CA LEU A 115 -11.29 -19.02 3.54
C LEU A 115 -11.13 -17.50 3.59
N PHE A 116 -10.97 -16.96 4.78
CA PHE A 116 -10.74 -15.52 4.97
C PHE A 116 -9.41 -15.06 4.34
N GLU A 117 -8.34 -15.87 4.46
CA GLU A 117 -7.05 -15.61 3.82
C GLU A 117 -7.17 -15.60 2.30
N LYS A 118 -7.93 -16.55 1.73
CA LYS A 118 -8.19 -16.64 0.29
C LYS A 118 -8.92 -15.40 -0.23
N ASP A 119 -10.01 -15.00 0.42
CA ASP A 119 -10.79 -13.81 0.06
C ASP A 119 -9.92 -12.55 0.12
N ARG A 120 -9.19 -12.37 1.22
CA ARG A 120 -8.27 -11.26 1.38
C ARG A 120 -7.18 -11.23 0.29
N ASN A 121 -6.66 -12.39 -0.10
CA ASN A 121 -5.65 -12.47 -1.16
C ASN A 121 -6.20 -11.97 -2.50
N VAL A 122 -7.43 -12.31 -2.86
CA VAL A 122 -8.08 -11.82 -4.08
C VAL A 122 -8.21 -10.30 -4.05
N VAL A 123 -8.73 -9.75 -2.96
CA VAL A 123 -8.89 -8.30 -2.79
C VAL A 123 -7.54 -7.58 -2.86
N MET A 124 -6.55 -8.06 -2.12
CA MET A 124 -5.22 -7.42 -2.08
C MET A 124 -4.47 -7.53 -3.40
N TYR A 125 -4.63 -8.63 -4.12
CA TYR A 125 -4.06 -8.78 -5.46
C TYR A 125 -4.64 -7.75 -6.42
N ASN A 126 -5.97 -7.64 -6.48
CA ASN A 126 -6.64 -6.67 -7.36
C ASN A 126 -6.25 -5.21 -7.01
N LEU A 127 -6.19 -4.88 -5.72
CA LEU A 127 -5.71 -3.56 -5.27
C LEU A 127 -4.25 -3.32 -5.66
N SER A 128 -3.39 -4.34 -5.62
CA SER A 128 -1.99 -4.20 -6.04
C SER A 128 -1.86 -3.91 -7.54
N GLN A 129 -2.68 -4.55 -8.38
CA GLN A 129 -2.73 -4.29 -9.81
C GLN A 129 -3.19 -2.85 -10.11
N LEU A 130 -4.28 -2.43 -9.49
CA LEU A 130 -4.78 -1.05 -9.62
C LEU A 130 -3.73 -0.02 -9.19
N HIS A 131 -3.03 -0.29 -8.10
CA HIS A 131 -1.97 0.59 -7.63
C HIS A 131 -0.78 0.66 -8.62
N ALA A 132 -0.40 -0.46 -9.21
CA ALA A 132 0.65 -0.52 -10.22
C ALA A 132 0.28 0.31 -11.47
N ILE A 133 -0.97 0.19 -11.95
CA ILE A 133 -1.48 0.97 -13.08
C ILE A 133 -1.44 2.47 -12.76
N ARG A 134 -2.01 2.88 -11.64
CA ARG A 134 -2.02 4.30 -11.21
C ARG A 134 -0.63 4.90 -11.06
N ASN A 135 0.32 4.14 -10.52
CA ASN A 135 1.70 4.62 -10.40
C ASN A 135 2.36 4.80 -11.76
N LYS A 136 2.11 3.90 -12.70
CA LYS A 136 2.61 4.01 -14.07
C LYS A 136 2.03 5.26 -14.77
N GLU A 137 0.74 5.48 -14.65
CA GLU A 137 0.06 6.68 -15.18
C GLU A 137 0.61 7.98 -14.55
N ALA A 138 0.79 8.00 -13.22
CA ALA A 138 1.36 9.14 -12.53
C ALA A 138 2.80 9.43 -12.95
N GLU A 139 3.59 8.39 -13.18
CA GLU A 139 4.98 8.53 -13.65
C GLU A 139 5.04 9.09 -15.10
N THR A 140 4.18 8.58 -15.99
CA THR A 140 4.10 9.10 -17.37
C THR A 140 3.68 10.55 -17.39
N LEU A 141 2.68 10.93 -16.58
CA LEU A 141 2.22 12.31 -16.46
C LEU A 141 3.33 13.24 -15.91
N ARG A 142 4.09 12.76 -14.92
CA ARG A 142 5.23 13.53 -14.37
C ARG A 142 6.28 13.77 -15.44
N LYS A 143 6.69 12.73 -16.17
CA LYS A 143 7.68 12.84 -17.26
C LYS A 143 7.21 13.81 -18.36
N ALA A 144 5.93 13.74 -18.73
CA ALA A 144 5.36 14.66 -19.71
C ALA A 144 5.36 16.12 -19.23
N LYS A 145 5.08 16.38 -17.96
CA LYS A 145 5.18 17.73 -17.37
C LYS A 145 6.60 18.25 -17.34
N GLU A 146 7.56 17.44 -16.90
CA GLU A 146 8.98 17.79 -16.88
C GLU A 146 9.51 18.14 -18.28
N GLU A 147 9.09 17.37 -19.29
CA GLU A 147 9.46 17.63 -20.69
C GLU A 147 8.83 18.94 -21.22
N ALA A 148 7.54 19.17 -20.92
CA ALA A 148 6.86 20.40 -21.29
C ALA A 148 7.53 21.63 -20.65
N GLU A 149 7.94 21.54 -19.39
CA GLU A 149 8.67 22.63 -18.71
C GLU A 149 10.05 22.87 -19.33
N ARG A 150 10.77 21.81 -19.72
CA ARG A 150 12.07 21.95 -20.43
C ARG A 150 11.90 22.67 -21.76
N ILE A 151 10.91 22.25 -22.55
CA ILE A 151 10.62 22.89 -23.83
C ILE A 151 10.23 24.37 -23.65
N ARG A 152 9.45 24.66 -22.62
CA ARG A 152 9.06 26.05 -22.30
C ARG A 152 10.28 26.89 -21.96
N LYS A 153 11.16 26.45 -21.07
CA LYS A 153 12.40 27.15 -20.70
C LYS A 153 13.30 27.37 -21.91
N GLN A 154 13.49 26.36 -22.75
CA GLN A 154 14.28 26.51 -23.98
C GLN A 154 13.70 27.54 -24.96
N LYS A 155 12.37 27.63 -25.05
CA LYS A 155 11.72 28.68 -25.89
C LYS A 155 11.86 30.06 -25.30
N GLU A 156 11.82 30.21 -24.00
CA GLU A 156 12.06 31.50 -23.31
C GLU A 156 13.51 31.95 -23.52
N GLU A 157 14.49 31.06 -23.29
CA GLU A 157 15.90 31.36 -23.52
C GLU A 157 16.23 31.75 -24.99
N ARG A 158 15.57 31.13 -25.96
CA ARG A 158 15.71 31.49 -27.38
C ARG A 158 15.14 32.87 -27.70
N LYS A 159 14.01 33.24 -27.08
CA LYS A 159 13.41 34.56 -27.24
C LYS A 159 14.29 35.68 -26.65
N ASP A 160 14.86 35.43 -25.47
CA ASP A 160 15.77 36.40 -24.84
C ASP A 160 17.07 36.61 -25.64
N ASN A 161 17.61 35.53 -26.24
CA ASN A 161 18.78 35.64 -27.12
C ASN A 161 18.50 36.34 -28.45
N THR A 162 17.27 36.21 -29.00
CA THR A 162 16.89 36.95 -30.24
C THR A 162 16.70 38.46 -29.94
N ASN A 163 16.08 38.80 -28.85
CA ASN A 163 15.90 40.19 -28.43
C ASN A 163 17.23 40.89 -28.10
N ASN A 164 18.22 40.16 -27.61
CA ASN A 164 19.56 40.70 -27.30
C ASN A 164 20.45 40.86 -28.55
N SER A 165 20.18 40.12 -29.63
CA SER A 165 20.89 40.26 -30.91
C SER A 165 20.38 41.46 -31.75
N ASP A 166 19.09 41.79 -31.66
CA ASP A 166 18.50 42.93 -32.34
C ASP A 166 18.90 44.28 -31.71
N HIS A 167 19.19 44.29 -30.40
CA HIS A 167 19.71 45.51 -29.72
C HIS A 167 21.21 45.79 -30.00
N LYS A 168 21.99 44.81 -30.48
CA LYS A 168 23.40 45.01 -30.85
C LYS A 168 23.61 45.45 -32.30
N ASN A 169 22.63 45.27 -33.18
CA ASN A 169 22.71 45.74 -34.58
C ASN A 169 22.11 47.11 -34.83
N GLY A 170 21.46 47.76 -33.83
CA GLY A 170 20.88 49.08 -33.93
C GLY A 170 21.82 50.27 -33.63
N SER A 171 23.09 50.03 -33.27
CA SER A 171 24.02 51.09 -32.83
C SER A 171 25.27 51.23 -33.70
N LYS A 172 25.23 50.84 -34.98
CA LYS A 172 26.31 51.13 -35.94
C LYS A 172 25.73 51.53 -37.27
N SER A 173 25.16 52.73 -37.34
CA SER A 173 24.94 53.43 -38.61
C SER A 173 24.51 54.89 -38.36
N THR A 174 25.46 55.69 -37.92
CA THR A 174 25.44 57.20 -38.14
C THR A 174 26.85 57.68 -37.97
N ASN A 175 27.60 57.74 -39.07
CA ASN A 175 28.59 58.77 -39.43
C ASN A 175 29.25 58.27 -40.71
N ASP A 176 28.84 58.92 -41.80
CA ASP A 176 29.68 59.43 -42.85
C ASP A 176 28.75 59.88 -43.97
N ASN A 177 28.45 61.17 -43.90
CA ASN A 177 27.88 61.90 -45.02
C ASN A 177 28.73 63.13 -45.19
N LYS A 178 29.59 63.13 -46.19
CA LYS A 178 30.00 64.39 -46.90
C LYS A 178 30.70 64.00 -48.22
N GLU A 179 30.17 64.76 -49.20
CA GLU A 179 30.83 65.10 -50.50
C GLU A 179 30.78 64.02 -51.58
N TYR A 180 30.00 64.20 -52.61
CA TYR A 180 30.32 64.94 -53.81
C TYR A 180 29.08 65.15 -54.69
N SER A 181 28.92 66.41 -55.14
CA SER A 181 28.02 66.95 -56.11
C SER A 181 28.28 66.51 -57.56
N GLU A 182 27.20 66.67 -58.35
CA GLU A 182 27.19 66.98 -59.78
C GLU A 182 27.63 65.86 -60.78
N THR A 183 26.77 65.45 -61.65
CA THR A 183 26.61 65.92 -63.03
C THR A 183 25.61 65.03 -63.81
N GLN A 184 24.62 65.77 -64.36
CA GLN A 184 24.05 65.71 -65.70
C GLN A 184 23.45 64.38 -66.23
N GLU A 185 22.14 64.48 -66.42
CA GLU A 185 21.48 64.70 -67.74
C GLU A 185 21.79 63.70 -68.84
N ASN A 186 20.70 63.22 -69.33
CA ASN A 186 20.37 62.86 -70.72
C ASN A 186 20.26 61.43 -71.18
N MET A 187 19.11 61.33 -71.80
CA MET A 187 18.73 60.56 -73.02
C MET A 187 18.22 59.10 -72.85
N ALA A 188 17.06 59.07 -73.19
CA ALA A 188 16.15 58.27 -74.02
C ALA A 188 15.13 57.48 -73.30
#